data_aad04f61e57d43c94c160b81e7aaeb96
#
_entry.id   aad04f61e57d43c94c160b81e7aaeb96
#
_cell.length_a   1.000
_cell.length_b   1.000
_cell.length_c   1.000
_cell.angle_alpha   90.00
_cell.angle_beta   90.00
_cell.angle_gamma   90.00
#
_symmetry.space_group_name_H-M   'P 1'
#
loop_
_entity.id
_entity.type
_entity.pdbx_description
1 polymer ?
#
loop_
_entity_poly.entity_id
_entity_poly.type
_entity_poly.pdbx_seq_one_letter_code
_entity_poly.pdbx_strand_id
1 'polypeptide(L)'
;MIIVRSPLRISLGGGGTDLPSYYQEHSGFLVAAAIDKYVYITLHRTFVQELIIKYSKLERVSSIKEISHPIIREAFSLVGVDAPFLEMTSMADIPAGTGLGSSGSFTTALLKALHTLKKNLVHPAELAEQACDIEISRLGEPVGKQDQYIAAYGGITCFKFMPDGRVEGRPLKISEETLYNLEDNLLLFFTGYSRSASSILKEQNTKTLAAEQSMIDNLHFTKDLGRKSQQALESGNLAEFARLMDLHWQRKKERSGAMSNQEINDWYDHAMANGALGGKLIGAGGGGFLMFYAKDKAKLRHAMREKGLTEIRFRFDFEGTRIVTQS
;
A
#
# COMPACT_ATOMS: atom_id res chain seq x y z
N MET A 1 -16.74 18.55 13.55
CA MET A 1 -15.52 17.70 13.52
C MET A 1 -15.67 16.67 12.40
N ILE A 2 -14.61 16.40 11.63
CA ILE A 2 -14.59 15.40 10.57
C ILE A 2 -13.54 14.36 10.93
N ILE A 3 -13.90 13.10 10.87
CA ILE A 3 -12.96 11.97 11.03
C ILE A 3 -13.07 11.11 9.77
N VAL A 4 -11.93 10.91 9.11
CA VAL A 4 -11.80 10.03 7.94
C VAL A 4 -10.82 8.90 8.29
N ARG A 5 -11.10 7.68 7.85
CA ARG A 5 -10.15 6.57 7.85
C ARG A 5 -9.84 6.13 6.43
N SER A 6 -8.63 5.65 6.24
CA SER A 6 -8.19 5.03 4.98
C SER A 6 -7.43 3.74 5.30
N PRO A 7 -7.76 2.61 4.64
CA PRO A 7 -7.14 1.34 4.94
C PRO A 7 -5.70 1.26 4.43
N LEU A 8 -4.88 0.51 5.15
CA LEU A 8 -3.61 0.03 4.66
C LEU A 8 -3.84 -1.12 3.67
N ARG A 9 -2.77 -1.58 2.99
CA ARG A 9 -2.91 -2.59 1.95
C ARG A 9 -1.83 -3.67 1.98
N ILE A 10 -2.19 -4.82 1.44
CA ILE A 10 -1.27 -5.87 1.02
C ILE A 10 -1.32 -6.04 -0.50
N SER A 11 -0.17 -6.35 -1.13
CA SER A 11 -0.10 -6.66 -2.56
C SER A 11 -0.17 -8.17 -2.74
N LEU A 12 -1.17 -8.67 -3.47
CA LEU A 12 -1.36 -10.10 -3.70
C LEU A 12 -0.59 -10.61 -4.92
N GLY A 13 -0.48 -9.81 -6.00
CA GLY A 13 0.29 -10.17 -7.19
C GLY A 13 0.54 -8.98 -8.10
N GLY A 14 1.61 -8.99 -8.90
CA GLY A 14 1.87 -7.97 -9.93
C GLY A 14 2.54 -6.67 -9.46
N GLY A 15 2.80 -6.52 -8.15
CA GLY A 15 3.34 -5.27 -7.59
C GLY A 15 4.69 -4.85 -8.17
N GLY A 16 4.82 -3.55 -8.43
CA GLY A 16 5.96 -2.92 -9.10
C GLY A 16 5.70 -2.61 -10.58
N THR A 17 4.62 -3.14 -11.18
CA THR A 17 4.22 -2.82 -12.56
C THR A 17 3.30 -1.59 -12.65
N ASP A 18 3.02 -0.99 -11.50
CA ASP A 18 2.25 0.25 -11.30
C ASP A 18 3.12 1.51 -11.30
N LEU A 19 4.44 1.38 -11.46
CA LEU A 19 5.36 2.50 -11.62
C LEU A 19 5.20 3.15 -13.01
N PRO A 20 5.14 4.50 -13.11
CA PRO A 20 5.03 5.20 -14.40
C PRO A 20 6.06 4.77 -15.42
N SER A 21 7.33 4.58 -15.01
CA SER A 21 8.42 4.12 -15.87
C SER A 21 8.16 2.78 -16.57
N TYR A 22 7.27 1.95 -16.03
CA TYR A 22 6.93 0.67 -16.64
C TYR A 22 5.58 0.71 -17.36
N TYR A 23 4.50 1.19 -16.69
CA TYR A 23 3.17 1.05 -17.30
C TYR A 23 2.95 1.97 -18.51
N GLN A 24 3.64 3.09 -18.59
CA GLN A 24 3.55 3.99 -19.75
C GLN A 24 3.99 3.34 -21.06
N GLU A 25 4.94 2.40 -21.02
CA GLU A 25 5.40 1.67 -22.17
C GLU A 25 4.71 0.29 -22.33
N HIS A 26 4.47 -0.40 -21.23
CA HIS A 26 4.12 -1.82 -21.24
C HIS A 26 2.76 -2.16 -20.67
N SER A 27 1.99 -1.17 -20.20
CA SER A 27 0.82 -1.37 -19.32
C SER A 27 1.18 -2.12 -18.04
N GLY A 28 0.53 -1.82 -16.92
CA GLY A 28 0.71 -2.51 -15.66
C GLY A 28 -0.50 -3.36 -15.28
N PHE A 29 -0.30 -4.33 -14.40
CA PHE A 29 -1.39 -5.11 -13.80
C PHE A 29 -0.99 -5.62 -12.43
N LEU A 30 -1.88 -5.46 -11.46
CA LEU A 30 -1.70 -6.04 -10.14
C LEU A 30 -3.04 -6.38 -9.45
N VAL A 31 -2.93 -7.23 -8.44
CA VAL A 31 -4.00 -7.51 -7.48
C VAL A 31 -3.55 -7.05 -6.11
N ALA A 32 -4.34 -6.18 -5.49
CA ALA A 32 -4.09 -5.66 -4.15
C ALA A 32 -5.34 -5.84 -3.27
N ALA A 33 -5.14 -5.87 -1.97
CA ALA A 33 -6.21 -5.94 -1.00
C ALA A 33 -6.04 -4.88 0.08
N ALA A 34 -7.11 -4.16 0.39
CA ALA A 34 -7.19 -3.30 1.56
C ALA A 34 -7.43 -4.14 2.81
N ILE A 35 -6.85 -3.72 3.94
CA ILE A 35 -6.94 -4.43 5.22
C ILE A 35 -7.45 -3.51 6.33
N ASP A 36 -8.03 -4.09 7.39
CA ASP A 36 -8.59 -3.42 8.57
C ASP A 36 -7.54 -2.82 9.51
N LYS A 37 -6.52 -2.22 8.94
CA LYS A 37 -5.53 -1.38 9.59
C LYS A 37 -5.54 -0.05 8.89
N TYR A 38 -5.67 1.04 9.64
CA TYR A 38 -6.05 2.32 9.08
C TYR A 38 -5.06 3.44 9.42
N VAL A 39 -5.06 4.43 8.55
CA VAL A 39 -4.66 5.80 8.88
C VAL A 39 -5.94 6.61 9.11
N TYR A 40 -5.95 7.38 10.18
CA TYR A 40 -7.04 8.27 10.55
C TYR A 40 -6.60 9.72 10.40
N ILE A 41 -7.46 10.55 9.83
CA ILE A 41 -7.32 12.00 9.79
C ILE A 41 -8.52 12.63 10.47
N THR A 42 -8.25 13.46 11.47
CA THR A 42 -9.26 14.29 12.12
C THR A 42 -9.05 15.75 11.74
N LEU A 43 -10.11 16.42 11.34
CA LEU A 43 -10.16 17.88 11.11
C LEU A 43 -11.23 18.49 11.99
N HIS A 44 -10.93 19.63 12.64
CA HIS A 44 -11.94 20.44 13.30
C HIS A 44 -11.55 21.93 13.29
N ARG A 45 -12.55 22.79 13.39
CA ARG A 45 -12.32 24.23 13.50
C ARG A 45 -11.95 24.59 14.93
N THR A 46 -10.97 25.49 15.08
CA THR A 46 -10.50 26.01 16.37
C THR A 46 -10.92 27.48 16.53
N PHE A 47 -10.80 28.02 17.74
CA PHE A 47 -10.98 29.47 18.02
C PHE A 47 -9.68 30.25 17.83
N VAL A 48 -8.56 29.57 17.74
CA VAL A 48 -7.23 30.19 17.59
C VAL A 48 -6.96 30.39 16.11
N GLN A 49 -6.48 31.58 15.73
CA GLN A 49 -6.14 31.93 14.35
C GLN A 49 -4.81 31.30 13.93
N GLU A 50 -4.74 29.98 13.99
CA GLU A 50 -3.60 29.17 13.60
C GLU A 50 -4.07 27.91 12.89
N LEU A 51 -3.21 27.36 12.04
CA LEU A 51 -3.31 26.01 11.54
C LEU A 51 -2.44 25.12 12.43
N ILE A 52 -3.07 24.21 13.17
CA ILE A 52 -2.41 23.26 14.07
C ILE A 52 -2.38 21.89 13.39
N ILE A 53 -1.19 21.34 13.20
CA ILE A 53 -0.99 20.05 12.52
C ILE A 53 -0.26 19.10 13.46
N LYS A 54 -0.91 17.97 13.78
CA LYS A 54 -0.39 16.91 14.65
C LYS A 54 -0.22 15.61 13.88
N TYR A 55 1.01 15.17 13.75
CA TYR A 55 1.39 13.86 13.20
C TYR A 55 2.54 13.31 14.06
N SER A 56 3.65 12.83 13.51
CA SER A 56 4.87 12.53 14.29
C SER A 56 5.54 13.79 14.85
N LYS A 57 5.08 14.97 14.41
CA LYS A 57 5.50 16.30 14.89
C LYS A 57 4.26 17.15 15.16
N LEU A 58 4.47 18.23 15.92
CA LEU A 58 3.49 19.30 16.11
C LEU A 58 3.97 20.53 15.35
N GLU A 59 3.16 21.01 14.42
CA GLU A 59 3.37 22.27 13.71
C GLU A 59 2.25 23.26 14.09
N ARG A 60 2.61 24.53 14.26
CA ARG A 60 1.69 25.64 14.40
C ARG A 60 2.13 26.70 13.39
N VAL A 61 1.30 26.97 12.42
CA VAL A 61 1.65 27.85 11.30
C VAL A 61 0.49 28.80 10.99
N SER A 62 0.83 29.94 10.39
CA SER A 62 -0.14 30.96 10.02
C SER A 62 -0.64 30.80 8.58
N SER A 63 0.11 30.07 7.76
CA SER A 63 -0.23 29.86 6.35
C SER A 63 0.15 28.46 5.89
N ILE A 64 -0.50 28.00 4.81
CA ILE A 64 -0.23 26.69 4.19
C ILE A 64 1.22 26.58 3.70
N LYS A 65 1.83 27.68 3.27
CA LYS A 65 3.20 27.70 2.75
C LYS A 65 4.25 27.35 3.82
N GLU A 66 3.93 27.57 5.08
CA GLU A 66 4.81 27.30 6.21
C GLU A 66 4.76 25.83 6.66
N ILE A 67 3.82 25.03 6.15
CA ILE A 67 3.69 23.62 6.51
C ILE A 67 4.96 22.88 6.05
N SER A 68 5.64 22.24 7.01
CA SER A 68 6.86 21.48 6.74
C SER A 68 6.59 20.14 6.05
N HIS A 69 5.47 19.49 6.40
CA HIS A 69 5.12 18.18 5.82
C HIS A 69 4.65 18.32 4.37
N PRO A 70 5.40 17.78 3.38
CA PRO A 70 5.16 18.08 1.97
C PRO A 70 3.78 17.60 1.49
N ILE A 71 3.36 16.39 1.83
CA ILE A 71 2.04 15.87 1.43
C ILE A 71 0.91 16.74 2.00
N ILE A 72 1.02 17.19 3.26
CA ILE A 72 -0.01 18.02 3.87
C ILE A 72 -0.09 19.35 3.14
N ARG A 73 1.04 20.00 2.90
CA ARG A 73 1.10 21.27 2.17
C ARG A 73 0.47 21.17 0.78
N GLU A 74 0.83 20.15 0.01
CA GLU A 74 0.30 19.93 -1.33
C GLU A 74 -1.20 19.59 -1.33
N ALA A 75 -1.68 18.79 -0.36
CA ALA A 75 -3.09 18.46 -0.25
C ALA A 75 -3.97 19.68 0.07
N PHE A 76 -3.54 20.52 1.02
CA PHE A 76 -4.23 21.78 1.33
C PHE A 76 -4.26 22.72 0.12
N SER A 77 -3.13 22.83 -0.59
CA SER A 77 -3.01 23.64 -1.81
C SER A 77 -3.92 23.12 -2.93
N LEU A 78 -3.93 21.81 -3.17
CA LEU A 78 -4.71 21.19 -4.23
C LEU A 78 -6.22 21.38 -4.02
N VAL A 79 -6.71 21.19 -2.79
CA VAL A 79 -8.13 21.31 -2.48
C VAL A 79 -8.54 22.78 -2.29
N GLY A 80 -7.58 23.71 -2.16
CA GLY A 80 -7.82 25.13 -1.97
C GLY A 80 -8.48 25.42 -0.62
N VAL A 81 -7.99 24.77 0.44
CA VAL A 81 -8.44 25.05 1.81
C VAL A 81 -7.56 26.14 2.37
N ASP A 82 -8.11 27.34 2.47
CA ASP A 82 -7.49 28.42 3.24
C ASP A 82 -7.81 28.21 4.73
N ALA A 83 -6.79 28.05 5.54
CA ALA A 83 -6.91 27.32 6.79
C ALA A 83 -6.52 28.02 8.10
N PRO A 84 -6.76 29.34 8.32
CA PRO A 84 -6.76 29.83 9.68
C PRO A 84 -7.93 29.20 10.44
N PHE A 85 -7.74 28.91 11.75
CA PHE A 85 -8.73 28.28 12.62
C PHE A 85 -9.01 26.79 12.32
N LEU A 86 -8.00 26.03 11.94
CA LEU A 86 -8.16 24.59 11.69
C LEU A 86 -7.11 23.77 12.45
N GLU A 87 -7.53 22.68 13.03
CA GLU A 87 -6.65 21.65 13.58
C GLU A 87 -6.81 20.35 12.79
N MET A 88 -5.68 19.78 12.39
CA MET A 88 -5.55 18.47 11.77
C MET A 88 -4.75 17.54 12.68
N THR A 89 -5.25 16.35 12.93
CA THR A 89 -4.52 15.30 13.63
C THR A 89 -4.49 14.01 12.81
N SER A 90 -3.32 13.40 12.71
CA SER A 90 -3.13 12.07 12.09
C SER A 90 -2.78 11.02 13.12
N MET A 91 -3.42 9.85 13.01
CA MET A 91 -3.11 8.64 13.77
C MET A 91 -3.06 7.45 12.82
N ALA A 92 -2.34 6.39 13.18
CA ALA A 92 -2.26 5.18 12.38
C ALA A 92 -2.17 3.93 13.28
N ASP A 93 -2.86 2.86 12.89
CA ASP A 93 -2.79 1.57 13.58
C ASP A 93 -1.41 0.93 13.45
N ILE A 94 -0.75 1.17 12.31
CA ILE A 94 0.60 0.68 12.01
C ILE A 94 1.44 1.85 11.52
N PRO A 95 2.64 2.06 12.11
CA PRO A 95 3.50 3.17 11.73
C PRO A 95 3.92 3.15 10.25
N ALA A 96 4.28 4.32 9.73
CA ALA A 96 4.87 4.48 8.41
C ALA A 96 6.20 3.72 8.26
N GLY A 97 6.60 3.40 7.02
CA GLY A 97 7.85 2.71 6.73
C GLY A 97 7.80 1.19 6.93
N THR A 98 6.62 0.60 7.01
CA THR A 98 6.43 -0.86 7.20
C THR A 98 6.03 -1.59 5.92
N GLY A 99 5.94 -0.89 4.78
CA GLY A 99 5.63 -1.48 3.49
C GLY A 99 4.14 -1.78 3.23
N LEU A 100 3.22 -1.29 4.06
CA LEU A 100 1.77 -1.49 3.92
C LEU A 100 1.02 -0.33 3.24
N GLY A 101 1.72 0.56 2.52
CA GLY A 101 1.09 1.64 1.75
C GLY A 101 0.61 2.83 2.59
N SER A 102 1.22 3.06 3.74
CA SER A 102 0.78 4.11 4.68
C SER A 102 0.80 5.53 4.10
N SER A 103 1.71 5.85 3.16
CA SER A 103 1.75 7.16 2.49
C SER A 103 0.48 7.37 1.65
N GLY A 104 0.15 6.44 0.77
CA GLY A 104 -1.05 6.50 -0.06
C GLY A 104 -2.34 6.55 0.77
N SER A 105 -2.41 5.77 1.87
CA SER A 105 -3.55 5.81 2.80
C SER A 105 -3.64 7.15 3.54
N PHE A 106 -2.51 7.73 3.94
CA PHE A 106 -2.47 9.06 4.56
C PHE A 106 -2.94 10.13 3.59
N THR A 107 -2.44 10.12 2.35
CA THR A 107 -2.77 11.11 1.33
C THR A 107 -4.25 11.05 0.96
N THR A 108 -4.81 9.85 0.76
CA THR A 108 -6.24 9.66 0.45
C THR A 108 -7.15 10.05 1.62
N ALA A 109 -6.77 9.70 2.87
CA ALA A 109 -7.53 10.11 4.05
C ALA A 109 -7.56 11.63 4.21
N LEU A 110 -6.41 12.29 4.04
CA LEU A 110 -6.29 13.75 4.13
C LEU A 110 -7.11 14.45 3.04
N LEU A 111 -6.96 14.04 1.79
CA LEU A 111 -7.74 14.61 0.68
C LEU A 111 -9.24 14.43 0.92
N LYS A 112 -9.69 13.24 1.34
CA LYS A 112 -11.11 12.99 1.65
C LYS A 112 -11.61 13.91 2.76
N ALA A 113 -10.82 14.12 3.81
CA ALA A 113 -11.16 15.01 4.91
C ALA A 113 -11.27 16.47 4.44
N LEU A 114 -10.33 16.94 3.62
CA LEU A 114 -10.33 18.31 3.06
C LEU A 114 -11.51 18.53 2.10
N HIS A 115 -11.79 17.58 1.21
CA HIS A 115 -12.98 17.63 0.35
C HIS A 115 -14.27 17.66 1.16
N THR A 116 -14.35 16.85 2.23
CA THR A 116 -15.50 16.86 3.14
C THR A 116 -15.67 18.23 3.82
N LEU A 117 -14.57 18.86 4.25
CA LEU A 117 -14.59 20.21 4.83
C LEU A 117 -15.12 21.25 3.84
N LYS A 118 -14.78 21.11 2.57
CA LYS A 118 -15.24 21.98 1.46
C LYS A 118 -16.64 21.60 0.94
N LYS A 119 -17.25 20.51 1.46
CA LYS A 119 -18.52 19.95 0.97
C LYS A 119 -18.46 19.47 -0.49
N ASN A 120 -17.28 19.08 -0.97
CA ASN A 120 -17.08 18.51 -2.29
C ASN A 120 -17.36 17.01 -2.27
N LEU A 121 -18.06 16.52 -3.27
CA LEU A 121 -18.15 15.10 -3.56
C LEU A 121 -16.93 14.71 -4.40
N VAL A 122 -16.22 13.65 -3.98
CA VAL A 122 -15.08 13.10 -4.70
C VAL A 122 -15.24 11.59 -4.80
N HIS A 123 -15.16 11.06 -6.02
CA HIS A 123 -15.21 9.62 -6.29
C HIS A 123 -13.87 8.95 -5.95
N PRO A 124 -13.87 7.64 -5.63
CA PRO A 124 -12.63 6.91 -5.32
C PRO A 124 -11.55 7.04 -6.38
N ALA A 125 -11.91 6.99 -7.67
CA ALA A 125 -10.96 7.15 -8.78
C ALA A 125 -10.30 8.54 -8.78
N GLU A 126 -11.09 9.59 -8.61
CA GLU A 126 -10.60 10.96 -8.54
C GLU A 126 -9.72 11.18 -7.30
N LEU A 127 -10.16 10.65 -6.14
CA LEU A 127 -9.41 10.69 -4.90
C LEU A 127 -8.04 10.02 -5.05
N ALA A 128 -7.99 8.85 -5.70
CA ALA A 128 -6.75 8.13 -5.97
C ALA A 128 -5.83 8.91 -6.91
N GLU A 129 -6.37 9.48 -8.01
CA GLU A 129 -5.56 10.28 -8.95
C GLU A 129 -5.02 11.56 -8.32
N GLN A 130 -5.80 12.25 -7.50
CA GLN A 130 -5.31 13.41 -6.76
C GLN A 130 -4.18 13.03 -5.78
N ALA A 131 -4.29 11.87 -5.12
CA ALA A 131 -3.24 11.36 -4.25
C ALA A 131 -1.98 10.99 -5.04
N CYS A 132 -2.14 10.37 -6.22
CA CYS A 132 -1.03 10.08 -7.14
C CYS A 132 -0.39 11.37 -7.66
N ASP A 133 -1.17 12.40 -8.01
CA ASP A 133 -0.64 13.70 -8.45
C ASP A 133 0.24 14.32 -7.38
N ILE A 134 -0.20 14.30 -6.12
CA ILE A 134 0.61 14.83 -5.02
C ILE A 134 1.93 14.07 -4.90
N GLU A 135 1.88 12.74 -4.75
CA GLU A 135 3.08 11.97 -4.42
C GLU A 135 4.02 11.82 -5.62
N ILE A 136 3.48 11.54 -6.81
CA ILE A 136 4.28 11.25 -8.02
C ILE A 136 4.67 12.53 -8.76
N SER A 137 3.68 13.39 -9.08
CA SER A 137 3.92 14.54 -9.98
C SER A 137 4.49 15.72 -9.24
N ARG A 138 3.89 16.12 -8.11
CA ARG A 138 4.28 17.35 -7.40
C ARG A 138 5.50 17.13 -6.51
N LEU A 139 5.57 16.00 -5.82
CA LEU A 139 6.68 15.69 -4.90
C LEU A 139 7.80 14.88 -5.56
N GLY A 140 7.56 14.30 -6.74
CA GLY A 140 8.56 13.52 -7.47
C GLY A 140 8.98 12.24 -6.76
N GLU A 141 8.11 11.67 -5.92
CA GLU A 141 8.41 10.43 -5.22
C GLU A 141 8.46 9.25 -6.21
N PRO A 142 9.42 8.34 -6.08
CA PRO A 142 9.59 7.19 -6.98
C PRO A 142 8.59 6.06 -6.64
N VAL A 143 7.32 6.38 -6.52
CA VAL A 143 6.26 5.42 -6.14
C VAL A 143 5.33 5.11 -7.31
N GLY A 144 4.64 3.99 -7.21
CA GLY A 144 3.58 3.63 -8.15
C GLY A 144 2.19 4.08 -7.67
N LYS A 145 1.17 3.76 -8.46
CA LYS A 145 -0.22 4.14 -8.20
C LYS A 145 -0.99 3.13 -7.31
N GLN A 146 -0.40 1.98 -6.98
CA GLN A 146 -1.08 0.89 -6.25
C GLN A 146 -1.70 1.35 -4.94
N ASP A 147 -0.92 2.06 -4.13
CA ASP A 147 -1.24 2.35 -2.74
C ASP A 147 -2.42 3.30 -2.62
N GLN A 148 -2.42 4.36 -3.41
CA GLN A 148 -3.48 5.36 -3.46
C GLN A 148 -4.79 4.77 -3.99
N TYR A 149 -4.69 3.93 -5.03
CA TYR A 149 -5.87 3.31 -5.64
C TYR A 149 -6.54 2.30 -4.71
N ILE A 150 -5.79 1.36 -4.13
CA ILE A 150 -6.39 0.38 -3.24
C ILE A 150 -6.91 1.00 -1.94
N ALA A 151 -6.23 2.02 -1.41
CA ALA A 151 -6.71 2.76 -0.25
C ALA A 151 -8.03 3.50 -0.52
N ALA A 152 -8.18 4.09 -1.72
CA ALA A 152 -9.41 4.77 -2.10
C ALA A 152 -10.57 3.80 -2.39
N TYR A 153 -10.29 2.67 -3.05
CA TYR A 153 -11.31 1.72 -3.50
C TYR A 153 -11.73 0.69 -2.43
N GLY A 154 -10.76 0.22 -1.64
CA GLY A 154 -11.00 -0.91 -0.73
C GLY A 154 -11.10 -2.27 -1.44
N GLY A 155 -11.49 -3.28 -0.71
CA GLY A 155 -11.73 -4.65 -1.17
C GLY A 155 -10.47 -5.38 -1.61
N ILE A 156 -10.67 -6.45 -2.36
CA ILE A 156 -9.63 -7.13 -3.13
C ILE A 156 -9.86 -6.71 -4.57
N THR A 157 -8.95 -5.92 -5.13
CA THR A 157 -9.17 -5.24 -6.40
C THR A 157 -8.02 -5.50 -7.37
N CYS A 158 -8.38 -5.81 -8.62
CA CYS A 158 -7.47 -5.89 -9.74
C CYS A 158 -7.36 -4.50 -10.37
N PHE A 159 -6.14 -4.01 -10.54
CA PHE A 159 -5.87 -2.74 -11.22
C PHE A 159 -5.06 -2.97 -12.48
N LYS A 160 -5.53 -2.37 -13.58
CA LYS A 160 -4.80 -2.29 -14.84
C LYS A 160 -4.39 -0.84 -15.09
N PHE A 161 -3.10 -0.62 -15.26
CA PHE A 161 -2.52 0.69 -15.52
C PHE A 161 -2.25 0.82 -17.01
N MET A 162 -2.88 1.81 -17.63
CA MET A 162 -2.79 2.03 -19.08
C MET A 162 -1.63 2.96 -19.42
N PRO A 163 -1.06 2.88 -20.65
CA PRO A 163 0.03 3.76 -21.09
C PRO A 163 -0.30 5.26 -21.00
N ASP A 164 -1.56 5.62 -21.21
CA ASP A 164 -2.06 6.99 -21.11
C ASP A 164 -2.28 7.48 -19.67
N GLY A 165 -1.92 6.67 -18.68
CA GLY A 165 -2.06 6.99 -17.26
C GLY A 165 -3.40 6.63 -16.63
N ARG A 166 -4.41 6.24 -17.44
CA ARG A 166 -5.72 5.79 -16.90
C ARG A 166 -5.55 4.47 -16.13
N VAL A 167 -6.36 4.30 -15.09
CA VAL A 167 -6.38 3.10 -14.28
C VAL A 167 -7.78 2.50 -14.27
N GLU A 168 -7.87 1.22 -14.61
CA GLU A 168 -9.10 0.43 -14.50
C GLU A 168 -9.04 -0.41 -13.23
N GLY A 169 -9.91 -0.12 -12.27
CA GLY A 169 -10.10 -0.92 -11.05
C GLY A 169 -11.31 -1.83 -11.18
N ARG A 170 -11.14 -3.12 -10.89
CA ARG A 170 -12.23 -4.10 -10.89
C ARG A 170 -12.15 -4.97 -9.65
N PRO A 171 -13.24 -5.11 -8.87
CA PRO A 171 -13.26 -6.05 -7.76
C PRO A 171 -12.91 -7.47 -8.24
N LEU A 172 -12.13 -8.18 -7.45
CA LEU A 172 -11.81 -9.58 -7.71
C LEU A 172 -13.09 -10.42 -7.55
N LYS A 173 -13.37 -11.28 -8.52
CA LYS A 173 -14.51 -12.20 -8.47
C LYS A 173 -14.15 -13.45 -7.68
N ILE A 174 -14.30 -13.38 -6.37
CA ILE A 174 -13.93 -14.44 -5.44
C ILE A 174 -15.19 -14.93 -4.70
N SER A 175 -15.31 -16.24 -4.46
CA SER A 175 -16.40 -16.79 -3.64
C SER A 175 -16.18 -16.47 -2.16
N GLU A 176 -17.26 -16.42 -1.37
CA GLU A 176 -17.16 -16.20 0.09
C GLU A 176 -16.29 -17.27 0.76
N GLU A 177 -16.43 -18.52 0.35
CA GLU A 177 -15.61 -19.62 0.87
C GLU A 177 -14.12 -19.38 0.61
N THR A 178 -13.76 -18.99 -0.61
CA THR A 178 -12.37 -18.68 -0.98
C THR A 178 -11.88 -17.45 -0.23
N LEU A 179 -12.72 -16.42 -0.07
CA LEU A 179 -12.40 -15.21 0.67
C LEU A 179 -12.06 -15.52 2.13
N TYR A 180 -12.92 -16.28 2.82
CA TYR A 180 -12.70 -16.65 4.23
C TYR A 180 -11.47 -17.54 4.40
N ASN A 181 -11.28 -18.54 3.51
CA ASN A 181 -10.09 -19.37 3.51
C ASN A 181 -8.81 -18.55 3.27
N LEU A 182 -8.85 -17.56 2.38
CA LEU A 182 -7.72 -16.67 2.12
C LEU A 182 -7.41 -15.82 3.36
N GLU A 183 -8.41 -15.20 3.96
CA GLU A 183 -8.28 -14.35 5.16
C GLU A 183 -7.75 -15.15 6.36
N ASP A 184 -8.26 -16.36 6.55
CA ASP A 184 -7.88 -17.23 7.65
C ASP A 184 -6.44 -17.78 7.54
N ASN A 185 -5.93 -17.95 6.32
CA ASN A 185 -4.67 -18.64 6.06
C ASN A 185 -3.53 -17.70 5.61
N LEU A 186 -3.80 -16.40 5.41
CA LEU A 186 -2.76 -15.39 5.22
C LEU A 186 -2.30 -14.83 6.57
N LEU A 187 -1.01 -14.94 6.84
CA LEU A 187 -0.39 -14.45 8.06
C LEU A 187 0.65 -13.38 7.72
N LEU A 188 0.65 -12.29 8.50
CA LEU A 188 1.61 -11.19 8.39
C LEU A 188 2.52 -11.16 9.60
N PHE A 189 3.84 -11.19 9.39
CA PHE A 189 4.86 -11.11 10.43
C PHE A 189 5.74 -9.89 10.23
N PHE A 190 5.86 -9.07 11.26
CA PHE A 190 6.65 -7.84 11.22
C PHE A 190 8.15 -8.19 11.31
N THR A 191 8.93 -7.69 10.35
CA THR A 191 10.39 -7.90 10.24
C THR A 191 11.20 -6.66 10.59
N GLY A 192 10.56 -5.58 11.01
CA GLY A 192 11.20 -4.29 11.24
C GLY A 192 10.84 -3.24 10.18
N TYR A 193 11.36 -2.02 10.35
CA TYR A 193 11.09 -0.91 9.44
C TYR A 193 11.93 -1.00 8.18
N SER A 194 11.33 -0.70 7.04
CA SER A 194 12.04 -0.58 5.77
C SER A 194 12.72 0.79 5.69
N ARG A 195 14.05 0.81 5.85
CA ARG A 195 14.84 2.05 5.75
C ARG A 195 15.24 2.41 4.32
N SER A 196 15.12 1.48 3.39
CA SER A 196 15.60 1.59 2.02
C SER A 196 14.49 1.62 0.96
N ALA A 197 13.21 1.75 1.36
CA ALA A 197 12.08 1.66 0.43
C ALA A 197 12.22 2.65 -0.75
N SER A 198 12.48 3.92 -0.48
CA SER A 198 12.65 4.94 -1.52
C SER A 198 13.88 4.65 -2.39
N SER A 199 15.00 4.19 -1.83
CA SER A 199 16.19 3.87 -2.63
C SER A 199 15.98 2.66 -3.55
N ILE A 200 15.28 1.63 -3.07
CA ILE A 200 14.93 0.43 -3.86
C ILE A 200 14.01 0.81 -5.02
N LEU A 201 12.97 1.59 -4.74
CA LEU A 201 12.04 2.05 -5.79
C LEU A 201 12.72 2.98 -6.79
N LYS A 202 13.62 3.85 -6.32
CA LYS A 202 14.44 4.72 -7.18
C LYS A 202 15.36 3.89 -8.09
N GLU A 203 16.02 2.85 -7.56
CA GLU A 203 16.85 1.94 -8.34
C GLU A 203 16.01 1.22 -9.40
N GLN A 204 14.86 0.65 -9.03
CA GLN A 204 13.95 0.01 -9.98
C GLN A 204 13.51 0.99 -11.08
N ASN A 205 13.11 2.22 -10.70
CA ASN A 205 12.68 3.26 -11.63
C ASN A 205 13.81 3.63 -12.61
N THR A 206 15.03 3.84 -12.10
CA THR A 206 16.21 4.18 -12.92
C THR A 206 16.53 3.09 -13.93
N LYS A 207 16.58 1.82 -13.51
CA LYS A 207 16.83 0.68 -14.40
C LYS A 207 15.73 0.49 -15.45
N THR A 208 14.47 0.74 -15.07
CA THR A 208 13.34 0.66 -16.02
C THR A 208 13.42 1.77 -17.06
N LEU A 209 13.70 3.00 -16.66
CA LEU A 209 13.88 4.14 -17.58
C LEU A 209 15.09 3.96 -18.51
N ALA A 210 16.14 3.31 -18.02
CA ALA A 210 17.31 2.95 -18.84
C ALA A 210 17.03 1.76 -19.78
N ALA A 211 15.82 1.22 -19.78
CA ALA A 211 15.41 0.04 -20.54
C ALA A 211 16.34 -1.17 -20.34
N GLU A 212 16.85 -1.37 -19.11
CA GLU A 212 17.63 -2.56 -18.79
C GLU A 212 16.79 -3.82 -19.00
N GLN A 213 17.16 -4.65 -19.97
CA GLN A 213 16.36 -5.79 -20.42
C GLN A 213 16.02 -6.74 -19.27
N SER A 214 16.96 -7.00 -18.38
CA SER A 214 16.74 -7.86 -17.20
C SER A 214 15.66 -7.32 -16.27
N MET A 215 15.58 -5.99 -16.07
CA MET A 215 14.53 -5.35 -15.27
C MET A 215 13.18 -5.42 -15.97
N ILE A 216 13.14 -5.13 -17.28
CA ILE A 216 11.91 -5.19 -18.08
C ILE A 216 11.35 -6.61 -18.10
N ASP A 217 12.18 -7.63 -18.35
CA ASP A 217 11.77 -9.05 -18.33
C ASP A 217 11.25 -9.48 -16.96
N ASN A 218 11.91 -9.03 -15.89
CA ASN A 218 11.44 -9.27 -14.52
C ASN A 218 10.06 -8.67 -14.28
N LEU A 219 9.81 -7.45 -14.74
CA LEU A 219 8.52 -6.77 -14.59
C LEU A 219 7.44 -7.40 -15.48
N HIS A 220 7.76 -7.83 -16.71
CA HIS A 220 6.85 -8.61 -17.56
C HIS A 220 6.43 -9.90 -16.86
N PHE A 221 7.40 -10.65 -16.36
CA PHE A 221 7.13 -11.86 -15.59
C PHE A 221 6.26 -11.59 -14.36
N THR A 222 6.54 -10.51 -13.62
CA THR A 222 5.75 -10.10 -12.44
C THR A 222 4.31 -9.74 -12.82
N LYS A 223 4.10 -9.07 -13.94
CA LYS A 223 2.78 -8.76 -14.48
C LYS A 223 1.98 -10.04 -14.77
N ASP A 224 2.62 -11.00 -15.43
CA ASP A 224 1.98 -12.29 -15.73
C ASP A 224 1.68 -13.10 -14.46
N LEU A 225 2.58 -13.07 -13.46
CA LEU A 225 2.27 -13.62 -12.13
C LEU A 225 1.06 -12.95 -11.48
N GLY A 226 0.89 -11.64 -11.65
CA GLY A 226 -0.29 -10.93 -11.18
C GLY A 226 -1.59 -11.48 -11.79
N ARG A 227 -1.61 -11.70 -13.10
CA ARG A 227 -2.75 -12.31 -13.82
C ARG A 227 -3.02 -13.76 -13.38
N LYS A 228 -1.97 -14.55 -13.22
CA LYS A 228 -2.08 -15.93 -12.70
C LYS A 228 -2.58 -15.95 -11.26
N SER A 229 -2.15 -15.01 -10.42
CA SER A 229 -2.66 -14.85 -9.07
C SER A 229 -4.14 -14.51 -9.06
N GLN A 230 -4.60 -13.62 -9.95
CA GLN A 230 -6.03 -13.36 -10.14
C GLN A 230 -6.80 -14.66 -10.47
N GLN A 231 -6.34 -15.40 -11.47
CA GLN A 231 -7.01 -16.65 -11.89
C GLN A 231 -7.05 -17.70 -10.77
N ALA A 232 -5.95 -17.86 -10.02
CA ALA A 232 -5.88 -18.78 -8.90
C ALA A 232 -6.86 -18.39 -7.78
N LEU A 233 -6.96 -17.11 -7.46
CA LEU A 233 -7.88 -16.59 -6.45
C LEU A 233 -9.35 -16.73 -6.90
N GLU A 234 -9.67 -16.38 -8.14
CA GLU A 234 -11.03 -16.46 -8.70
C GLU A 234 -11.52 -17.91 -8.84
N SER A 235 -10.61 -18.86 -9.07
CA SER A 235 -10.92 -20.30 -9.13
C SER A 235 -10.90 -21.02 -7.76
N GLY A 236 -10.54 -20.31 -6.68
CA GLY A 236 -10.40 -20.92 -5.35
C GLY A 236 -9.15 -21.77 -5.16
N ASN A 237 -8.22 -21.78 -6.12
CA ASN A 237 -6.97 -22.54 -6.01
C ASN A 237 -5.93 -21.81 -5.18
N LEU A 238 -6.13 -21.78 -3.86
CA LEU A 238 -5.27 -21.07 -2.92
C LEU A 238 -3.88 -21.72 -2.75
N ALA A 239 -3.73 -23.01 -3.06
CA ALA A 239 -2.43 -23.66 -3.08
C ALA A 239 -1.56 -23.13 -4.24
N GLU A 240 -2.15 -22.97 -5.43
CA GLU A 240 -1.46 -22.34 -6.56
C GLU A 240 -1.16 -20.85 -6.28
N PHE A 241 -2.09 -20.12 -5.67
CA PHE A 241 -1.83 -18.74 -5.24
C PHE A 241 -0.61 -18.65 -4.30
N ALA A 242 -0.49 -19.56 -3.33
CA ALA A 242 0.66 -19.61 -2.43
C ALA A 242 1.97 -19.86 -3.20
N ARG A 243 1.98 -20.82 -4.12
CA ARG A 243 3.12 -21.10 -4.99
C ARG A 243 3.51 -19.88 -5.85
N LEU A 244 2.53 -19.15 -6.37
CA LEU A 244 2.77 -17.94 -7.16
C LEU A 244 3.34 -16.80 -6.31
N MET A 245 2.98 -16.72 -5.03
CA MET A 245 3.60 -15.75 -4.10
C MET A 245 5.08 -16.03 -3.87
N ASP A 246 5.45 -17.32 -3.67
CA ASP A 246 6.86 -17.71 -3.55
C ASP A 246 7.63 -17.37 -4.82
N LEU A 247 7.11 -17.75 -5.98
CA LEU A 247 7.74 -17.46 -7.26
C LEU A 247 7.91 -15.94 -7.47
N HIS A 248 6.91 -15.14 -7.07
CA HIS A 248 7.00 -13.68 -7.10
C HIS A 248 8.13 -13.17 -6.18
N TRP A 249 8.28 -13.75 -4.99
CA TRP A 249 9.34 -13.36 -4.06
C TRP A 249 10.73 -13.67 -4.60
N GLN A 250 10.93 -14.85 -5.16
CA GLN A 250 12.20 -15.22 -5.77
C GLN A 250 12.58 -14.23 -6.89
N ARG A 251 11.65 -13.92 -7.78
CA ARG A 251 11.86 -12.93 -8.85
C ARG A 251 12.05 -11.51 -8.36
N LYS A 252 11.37 -11.13 -7.29
CA LYS A 252 11.50 -9.81 -6.69
C LYS A 252 12.90 -9.57 -6.13
N LYS A 253 13.52 -10.57 -5.53
CA LYS A 253 14.89 -10.48 -5.00
C LYS A 253 15.93 -10.15 -6.09
N GLU A 254 15.68 -10.52 -7.33
CA GLU A 254 16.59 -10.25 -8.46
C GLU A 254 16.64 -8.78 -8.88
N ARG A 255 15.66 -7.93 -8.49
CA ARG A 255 15.56 -6.53 -8.91
C ARG A 255 16.63 -5.63 -8.30
N SER A 256 17.01 -5.89 -7.06
CA SER A 256 18.01 -5.11 -6.32
C SER A 256 18.62 -5.94 -5.21
N GLY A 257 19.92 -5.76 -4.96
CA GLY A 257 20.61 -6.38 -3.84
C GLY A 257 20.10 -5.93 -2.46
N ALA A 258 19.43 -4.77 -2.39
CA ALA A 258 18.82 -4.25 -1.18
C ALA A 258 17.39 -4.76 -0.93
N MET A 259 16.84 -5.60 -1.84
CA MET A 259 15.47 -6.11 -1.77
C MET A 259 15.26 -7.06 -0.57
N SER A 260 16.31 -7.80 -0.20
CA SER A 260 16.33 -8.70 0.94
C SER A 260 17.69 -8.61 1.66
N ASN A 261 17.77 -9.21 2.84
CA ASN A 261 18.99 -9.43 3.57
C ASN A 261 19.01 -10.86 4.14
N GLN A 262 20.14 -11.28 4.73
CA GLN A 262 20.29 -12.63 5.25
C GLN A 262 19.23 -12.98 6.30
N GLU A 263 18.93 -12.06 7.20
CA GLU A 263 17.93 -12.28 8.27
C GLU A 263 16.53 -12.50 7.71
N ILE A 264 16.10 -11.69 6.71
CA ILE A 264 14.81 -11.87 6.02
C ILE A 264 14.77 -13.21 5.29
N ASN A 265 15.87 -13.63 4.66
CA ASN A 265 15.95 -14.93 3.98
C ASN A 265 15.86 -16.07 4.98
N ASP A 266 16.58 -16.00 6.10
CA ASP A 266 16.54 -17.01 7.16
C ASP A 266 15.13 -17.15 7.77
N TRP A 267 14.42 -16.06 8.02
CA TRP A 267 13.03 -16.08 8.47
C TRP A 267 12.09 -16.68 7.42
N TYR A 268 12.31 -16.33 6.15
CA TYR A 268 11.52 -16.87 5.05
C TYR A 268 11.69 -18.39 4.93
N ASP A 269 12.92 -18.88 4.90
CA ASP A 269 13.23 -20.31 4.78
C ASP A 269 12.72 -21.08 6.00
N HIS A 270 12.85 -20.49 7.21
CA HIS A 270 12.28 -21.06 8.42
C HIS A 270 10.76 -21.18 8.36
N ALA A 271 10.05 -20.18 7.84
CA ALA A 271 8.61 -20.24 7.64
C ALA A 271 8.21 -21.33 6.64
N MET A 272 8.91 -21.45 5.51
CA MET A 272 8.67 -22.49 4.50
C MET A 272 8.88 -23.90 5.05
N ALA A 273 9.87 -24.12 5.92
CA ALA A 273 10.10 -25.39 6.60
C ALA A 273 9.05 -25.69 7.69
N ASN A 274 8.24 -24.72 8.12
CA ASN A 274 7.32 -24.83 9.25
C ASN A 274 5.86 -24.48 8.93
N GLY A 275 5.35 -24.92 7.78
CA GLY A 275 3.91 -24.90 7.46
C GLY A 275 3.47 -23.81 6.51
N ALA A 276 4.34 -22.90 6.09
CA ALA A 276 4.04 -22.02 4.96
C ALA A 276 4.05 -22.80 3.64
N LEU A 277 3.11 -22.53 2.76
CA LEU A 277 3.05 -23.07 1.40
C LEU A 277 3.65 -22.10 0.37
N GLY A 278 3.80 -20.86 0.73
CA GLY A 278 4.39 -19.79 -0.06
C GLY A 278 4.22 -18.45 0.62
N GLY A 279 5.02 -17.49 0.24
CA GLY A 279 4.98 -16.17 0.85
C GLY A 279 5.83 -15.14 0.11
N LYS A 280 5.87 -13.93 0.64
CA LYS A 280 6.71 -12.85 0.12
C LYS A 280 6.87 -11.71 1.13
N LEU A 281 7.90 -10.91 0.94
CA LEU A 281 8.02 -9.61 1.61
C LEU A 281 7.11 -8.59 0.94
N ILE A 282 6.25 -7.93 1.73
CA ILE A 282 5.30 -6.91 1.27
C ILE A 282 6.00 -5.54 1.18
N GLY A 283 5.54 -4.69 0.27
CA GLY A 283 6.07 -3.34 0.03
C GLY A 283 7.26 -3.31 -0.92
N ALA A 284 8.06 -2.26 -0.86
CA ALA A 284 9.19 -2.04 -1.77
C ALA A 284 10.30 -3.08 -1.62
N GLY A 285 10.58 -3.52 -0.40
CA GLY A 285 11.69 -4.41 -0.05
C GLY A 285 12.48 -3.88 1.15
N GLY A 286 13.51 -4.60 1.56
CA GLY A 286 14.43 -4.20 2.62
C GLY A 286 13.90 -4.25 4.06
N GLY A 287 12.67 -4.72 4.27
CA GLY A 287 11.99 -4.84 5.56
C GLY A 287 10.49 -4.60 5.45
N GLY A 288 9.80 -4.60 6.56
CA GLY A 288 8.36 -4.41 6.66
C GLY A 288 7.62 -5.65 7.14
N PHE A 289 6.91 -6.36 6.26
CA PHE A 289 6.15 -7.55 6.62
C PHE A 289 6.42 -8.72 5.69
N LEU A 290 6.73 -9.87 6.27
CA LEU A 290 6.64 -11.15 5.58
C LEU A 290 5.18 -11.63 5.63
N MET A 291 4.62 -11.93 4.47
CA MET A 291 3.29 -12.50 4.32
C MET A 291 3.39 -13.93 3.82
N PHE A 292 2.72 -14.85 4.51
CA PHE A 292 2.68 -16.28 4.13
C PHE A 292 1.25 -16.77 4.03
N TYR A 293 0.99 -17.64 3.08
CA TYR A 293 -0.17 -18.50 3.07
C TYR A 293 0.22 -19.84 3.71
N ALA A 294 -0.49 -20.25 4.76
CA ALA A 294 -0.16 -21.45 5.53
C ALA A 294 -1.37 -22.36 5.69
N LYS A 295 -1.20 -23.66 5.37
CA LYS A 295 -2.19 -24.69 5.68
C LYS A 295 -2.16 -25.06 7.16
N ASP A 296 -0.97 -25.14 7.77
CA ASP A 296 -0.79 -25.33 9.21
C ASP A 296 -0.39 -23.99 9.87
N LYS A 297 -1.40 -23.20 10.18
CA LYS A 297 -1.22 -21.89 10.84
C LYS A 297 -0.61 -22.01 12.23
N ALA A 298 -0.93 -23.06 12.98
CA ALA A 298 -0.47 -23.23 14.35
C ALA A 298 1.04 -23.46 14.37
N LYS A 299 1.53 -24.34 13.51
CA LYS A 299 2.95 -24.64 13.35
C LYS A 299 3.72 -23.39 12.90
N LEU A 300 3.21 -22.67 11.88
CA LEU A 300 3.87 -21.47 11.39
C LEU A 300 3.93 -20.36 12.45
N ARG A 301 2.83 -20.12 13.19
CA ARG A 301 2.80 -19.12 14.28
C ARG A 301 3.82 -19.43 15.38
N HIS A 302 3.92 -20.70 15.75
CA HIS A 302 4.89 -21.13 16.75
C HIS A 302 6.32 -20.86 16.27
N ALA A 303 6.67 -21.32 15.09
CA ALA A 303 7.99 -21.17 14.50
C ALA A 303 8.42 -19.70 14.36
N MET A 304 7.53 -18.83 13.87
CA MET A 304 7.85 -17.41 13.69
C MET A 304 7.96 -16.68 15.03
N ARG A 305 7.18 -17.07 16.02
CA ARG A 305 7.31 -16.53 17.40
C ARG A 305 8.64 -16.89 18.04
N GLU A 306 9.14 -18.11 17.84
CA GLU A 306 10.48 -18.53 18.30
C GLU A 306 11.61 -17.69 17.70
N LYS A 307 11.39 -17.16 16.49
CA LYS A 307 12.29 -16.21 15.83
C LYS A 307 12.07 -14.75 16.28
N GLY A 308 11.17 -14.50 17.21
CA GLY A 308 10.89 -13.17 17.74
C GLY A 308 10.01 -12.28 16.85
N LEU A 309 9.42 -12.81 15.79
CA LEU A 309 8.56 -12.02 14.91
C LEU A 309 7.15 -11.88 15.47
N THR A 310 6.63 -10.66 15.40
CA THR A 310 5.26 -10.34 15.83
C THR A 310 4.29 -10.52 14.67
N GLU A 311 3.24 -11.34 14.90
CA GLU A 311 2.12 -11.47 13.97
C GLU A 311 1.17 -10.28 14.09
N ILE A 312 0.77 -9.71 12.95
CA ILE A 312 -0.32 -8.74 12.86
C ILE A 312 -1.50 -9.42 12.17
N ARG A 313 -2.59 -9.59 12.91
CA ARG A 313 -3.84 -10.11 12.36
C ARG A 313 -4.60 -9.01 11.65
N PHE A 314 -5.24 -9.36 10.55
CA PHE A 314 -6.03 -8.45 9.74
C PHE A 314 -7.26 -9.17 9.16
N ARG A 315 -8.20 -8.37 8.68
CA ARG A 315 -9.29 -8.75 7.79
C ARG A 315 -9.26 -7.85 6.56
N PHE A 316 -9.91 -8.27 5.50
CA PHE A 316 -10.06 -7.40 4.33
C PHE A 316 -11.05 -6.27 4.61
N ASP A 317 -10.70 -5.06 4.18
CA ASP A 317 -11.56 -3.89 4.22
C ASP A 317 -12.22 -3.67 2.86
N PHE A 318 -13.55 -3.65 2.80
CA PHE A 318 -14.31 -3.47 1.57
C PHE A 318 -14.86 -2.06 1.39
N GLU A 319 -14.53 -1.13 2.29
CA GLU A 319 -15.08 0.22 2.29
C GLU A 319 -14.15 1.26 1.68
N GLY A 320 -12.83 1.01 1.72
CA GLY A 320 -11.84 1.97 1.27
C GLY A 320 -11.78 3.24 2.15
N THR A 321 -11.34 4.35 1.56
CA THR A 321 -11.27 5.64 2.24
C THR A 321 -12.66 6.22 2.48
N ARG A 322 -13.06 6.36 3.75
CA ARG A 322 -14.41 6.80 4.12
C ARG A 322 -14.43 7.78 5.29
N ILE A 323 -15.53 8.54 5.36
CA ILE A 323 -15.86 9.38 6.51
C ILE A 323 -16.40 8.47 7.62
N VAL A 324 -15.78 8.54 8.80
CA VAL A 324 -16.23 7.83 10.01
C VAL A 324 -17.30 8.64 10.73
N THR A 325 -17.08 9.96 10.86
CA THR A 325 -18.04 10.89 11.44
C THR A 325 -17.86 12.29 10.85
N GLN A 326 -18.98 13.00 10.78
CA GLN A 326 -19.04 14.40 10.39
C GLN A 326 -20.12 15.09 11.21
N SER A 327 -19.74 16.15 11.96
CA SER A 327 -20.63 16.98 12.77
C SER A 327 -20.43 18.46 12.45
#